data_ec6e1a8644512086bd3e7800c1c67b7a
#
_entry.id   ec6e1a8644512086bd3e7800c1c67b7a
#
_cell.length_a   1.000
_cell.length_b   1.000
_cell.length_c   1.000
_cell.angle_alpha   90.00
_cell.angle_beta   90.00
_cell.angle_gamma   90.00
#
_symmetry.space_group_name_H-M   'P 1'
#
loop_
_entity.id
_entity.type
_entity.pdbx_description
1 polymer ?
#
loop_
_entity_poly.entity_id
_entity_poly.type
_entity_poly.pdbx_seq_one_letter_code
_entity_poly.pdbx_strand_id
1 'polypeptide(L)'
;MVVYVIINSIVIYTTLATKCLKDEAKKIYDVLKTGDIKKSRIQLSYIVGRDTENLSEKEIIRATVETVAENTVDGLISPLFYAFIGAGLTVGGISLAAPLAMTYKAINTLDSTVGYKNEKYLHIGFASAKIDDIANYIPSRISVILFTIGNFFLRNDYKNCFKIAIRDRKNHKSPNCAFSEGAVA
;
A
#
# COMPACT_ATOMS: atom_id res chain seq x y z
N MET A 1 -10.08 -6.53 30.90
CA MET A 1 -10.21 -7.14 29.55
C MET A 1 -10.82 -6.18 28.53
N VAL A 2 -12.02 -5.61 28.76
CA VAL A 2 -12.70 -4.70 27.78
C VAL A 2 -11.84 -3.50 27.38
N VAL A 3 -11.30 -2.75 28.35
CA VAL A 3 -10.45 -1.56 28.09
C VAL A 3 -9.22 -1.92 27.24
N TYR A 4 -8.61 -3.06 27.50
CA TYR A 4 -7.47 -3.55 26.71
C TYR A 4 -7.86 -3.81 25.25
N VAL A 5 -9.00 -4.47 25.00
CA VAL A 5 -9.50 -4.72 23.63
C VAL A 5 -9.78 -3.40 22.92
N ILE A 6 -10.42 -2.44 23.59
CA ILE A 6 -10.71 -1.12 23.02
C ILE A 6 -9.41 -0.40 22.62
N ILE A 7 -8.41 -0.34 23.51
CA ILE A 7 -7.13 0.32 23.22
C ILE A 7 -6.44 -0.35 22.04
N ASN A 8 -6.33 -1.70 22.02
CA ASN A 8 -5.72 -2.41 20.90
C ASN A 8 -6.46 -2.15 19.58
N SER A 9 -7.81 -2.15 19.59
CA SER A 9 -8.61 -1.86 18.40
C SER A 9 -8.36 -0.45 17.88
N ILE A 10 -8.29 0.54 18.77
CA ILE A 10 -7.98 1.93 18.38
C ILE A 10 -6.57 2.02 17.79
N VAL A 11 -5.57 1.41 18.42
CA VAL A 11 -4.20 1.42 17.94
C VAL A 11 -4.10 0.77 16.55
N ILE A 12 -4.68 -0.42 16.34
CA ILE A 12 -4.70 -1.07 15.04
C ILE A 12 -5.44 -0.20 14.01
N TYR A 13 -6.59 0.38 14.37
CA TYR A 13 -7.34 1.28 13.49
C TYR A 13 -6.47 2.45 12.99
N THR A 14 -5.62 3.03 13.84
CA THR A 14 -4.73 4.14 13.43
C THR A 14 -3.66 3.73 12.41
N THR A 15 -3.38 2.44 12.25
CA THR A 15 -2.44 1.94 11.23
C THR A 15 -3.09 1.79 9.85
N LEU A 16 -4.42 1.85 9.75
CA LEU A 16 -5.17 1.59 8.53
C LEU A 16 -5.46 2.88 7.75
N ALA A 17 -5.14 2.88 6.45
CA ALA A 17 -5.27 4.05 5.58
C ALA A 17 -6.44 3.98 4.58
N THR A 18 -7.38 3.04 4.73
CA THR A 18 -8.45 2.74 3.75
C THR A 18 -9.24 3.97 3.32
N LYS A 19 -9.71 4.77 4.29
CA LYS A 19 -10.47 5.99 4.00
C LYS A 19 -9.62 7.02 3.28
N CYS A 20 -8.40 7.26 3.76
CA CYS A 20 -7.49 8.22 3.16
C CYS A 20 -7.19 7.88 1.69
N LEU A 21 -6.87 6.62 1.39
CA LEU A 21 -6.61 6.16 0.02
C LEU A 21 -7.81 6.36 -0.91
N LYS A 22 -9.01 6.01 -0.44
CA LYS A 22 -10.25 6.24 -1.19
C LYS A 22 -10.49 7.72 -1.47
N ASP A 23 -10.32 8.57 -0.46
CA ASP A 23 -10.60 9.99 -0.57
C ASP A 23 -9.60 10.67 -1.51
N GLU A 24 -8.31 10.31 -1.45
CA GLU A 24 -7.28 10.86 -2.36
C GLU A 24 -7.50 10.40 -3.82
N ALA A 25 -7.76 9.11 -4.04
CA ALA A 25 -8.09 8.61 -5.37
C ALA A 25 -9.34 9.29 -5.96
N LYS A 26 -10.36 9.53 -5.12
CA LYS A 26 -11.57 10.21 -5.53
C LYS A 26 -11.32 11.66 -5.92
N LYS A 27 -10.48 12.39 -5.20
CA LYS A 27 -10.10 13.78 -5.56
C LYS A 27 -9.49 13.85 -6.96
N ILE A 28 -8.56 12.93 -7.28
CA ILE A 28 -7.96 12.87 -8.63
C ILE A 28 -9.02 12.58 -9.68
N TYR A 29 -9.88 11.60 -9.43
CA TYR A 29 -10.97 11.23 -10.32
C TYR A 29 -11.94 12.40 -10.58
N ASP A 30 -12.34 13.12 -9.52
CA ASP A 30 -13.26 14.25 -9.63
C ASP A 30 -12.64 15.40 -10.45
N VAL A 31 -11.34 15.67 -10.30
CA VAL A 31 -10.62 16.68 -11.10
C VAL A 31 -10.47 16.22 -12.55
N LEU A 32 -10.11 14.93 -12.80
CA LEU A 32 -10.02 14.38 -14.15
C LEU A 32 -11.33 14.52 -14.93
N LYS A 33 -12.46 14.32 -14.28
CA LYS A 33 -13.79 14.52 -14.90
C LYS A 33 -14.04 15.94 -15.39
N THR A 34 -13.39 16.94 -14.84
CA THR A 34 -13.50 18.33 -15.32
C THR A 34 -12.66 18.60 -16.57
N GLY A 35 -11.79 17.66 -16.98
CA GLY A 35 -10.85 17.84 -18.10
C GLY A 35 -9.63 18.71 -17.77
N ASP A 36 -9.47 19.16 -16.51
CA ASP A 36 -8.34 19.98 -16.09
C ASP A 36 -7.12 19.11 -15.78
N ILE A 37 -6.35 18.79 -16.82
CA ILE A 37 -5.13 17.94 -16.72
C ILE A 37 -4.07 18.57 -15.81
N LYS A 38 -3.96 19.91 -15.80
CA LYS A 38 -2.97 20.59 -14.94
C LYS A 38 -3.28 20.37 -13.46
N LYS A 39 -4.54 20.58 -13.06
CA LYS A 39 -4.96 20.29 -11.67
C LYS A 39 -4.86 18.81 -11.33
N SER A 40 -5.17 17.92 -12.27
CA SER A 40 -5.05 16.48 -12.08
C SER A 40 -3.61 16.05 -11.77
N ARG A 41 -2.62 16.64 -12.47
CA ARG A 41 -1.19 16.42 -12.21
C ARG A 41 -0.79 16.89 -10.80
N ILE A 42 -1.25 18.07 -10.40
CA ILE A 42 -1.00 18.61 -9.06
C ILE A 42 -1.63 17.70 -8.00
N GLN A 43 -2.89 17.27 -8.20
CA GLN A 43 -3.55 16.38 -7.24
C GLN A 43 -2.85 15.02 -7.14
N LEU A 44 -2.35 14.48 -8.27
CA LEU A 44 -1.58 13.24 -8.28
C LEU A 44 -0.24 13.38 -7.55
N SER A 45 0.45 14.53 -7.68
CA SER A 45 1.76 14.75 -7.02
C SER A 45 1.71 14.67 -5.50
N TYR A 46 0.53 14.78 -4.89
CA TYR A 46 0.37 14.63 -3.44
C TYR A 46 0.43 13.17 -2.96
N ILE A 47 0.27 12.21 -3.87
CA ILE A 47 0.24 10.77 -3.50
C ILE A 47 1.31 9.94 -4.20
N VAL A 48 2.07 10.50 -5.14
CA VAL A 48 3.17 9.80 -5.83
C VAL A 48 4.50 10.48 -5.55
N GLY A 49 5.57 9.67 -5.41
CA GLY A 49 6.94 10.15 -5.18
C GLY A 49 7.73 10.47 -6.46
N ARG A 50 7.06 10.64 -7.61
CA ARG A 50 7.69 10.92 -8.91
C ARG A 50 7.18 12.21 -9.53
N ASP A 51 7.91 12.74 -10.51
CA ASP A 51 7.48 13.90 -11.29
C ASP A 51 6.17 13.60 -12.04
N THR A 52 5.23 14.56 -11.95
CA THR A 52 3.89 14.46 -12.58
C THR A 52 3.65 15.53 -13.64
N GLU A 53 4.60 16.48 -13.84
CA GLU A 53 4.38 17.69 -14.64
C GLU A 53 4.02 17.41 -16.10
N ASN A 54 4.55 16.32 -16.67
CA ASN A 54 4.40 16.01 -18.09
C ASN A 54 3.48 14.80 -18.38
N LEU A 55 2.79 14.24 -17.37
CA LEU A 55 1.95 13.07 -17.56
C LEU A 55 0.72 13.38 -18.41
N SER A 56 0.42 12.54 -19.38
CA SER A 56 -0.86 12.51 -20.10
C SER A 56 -2.00 12.06 -19.18
N GLU A 57 -3.23 12.29 -19.59
CA GLU A 57 -4.42 11.82 -18.85
C GLU A 57 -4.35 10.30 -18.57
N LYS A 58 -3.97 9.51 -19.57
CA LYS A 58 -3.83 8.06 -19.43
C LYS A 58 -2.76 7.66 -18.40
N GLU A 59 -1.66 8.39 -18.37
CA GLU A 59 -0.59 8.15 -17.39
C GLU A 59 -0.97 8.59 -15.98
N ILE A 60 -1.78 9.64 -15.84
CA ILE A 60 -2.35 10.06 -14.55
C ILE A 60 -3.27 8.98 -14.01
N ILE A 61 -4.18 8.45 -14.84
CA ILE A 61 -5.09 7.35 -14.45
C ILE A 61 -4.28 6.14 -14.01
N ARG A 62 -3.32 5.72 -14.83
CA ARG A 62 -2.45 4.58 -14.55
C ARG A 62 -1.69 4.77 -13.23
N ALA A 63 -1.02 5.92 -13.05
CA ALA A 63 -0.27 6.21 -11.83
C ALA A 63 -1.17 6.23 -10.60
N THR A 64 -2.40 6.74 -10.71
CA THR A 64 -3.37 6.73 -9.60
C THR A 64 -3.73 5.30 -9.21
N VAL A 65 -4.04 4.45 -10.19
CA VAL A 65 -4.43 3.05 -9.94
C VAL A 65 -3.26 2.26 -9.33
N GLU A 66 -2.06 2.38 -9.89
CA GLU A 66 -0.84 1.76 -9.37
C GLU A 66 -0.57 2.16 -7.92
N THR A 67 -0.59 3.46 -7.63
CA THR A 67 -0.34 3.99 -6.28
C THR A 67 -1.39 3.54 -5.27
N VAL A 68 -2.68 3.50 -5.67
CA VAL A 68 -3.75 3.00 -4.79
C VAL A 68 -3.58 1.50 -4.51
N ALA A 69 -3.19 0.71 -5.51
CA ALA A 69 -2.96 -0.71 -5.34
C ALA A 69 -1.77 -0.99 -4.40
N GLU A 70 -0.63 -0.31 -4.60
CA GLU A 70 0.54 -0.39 -3.74
C GLU A 70 0.20 0.03 -2.30
N ASN A 71 -0.39 1.20 -2.12
CA ASN A 71 -0.77 1.69 -0.79
C ASN A 71 -1.90 0.89 -0.13
N THR A 72 -2.67 0.10 -0.87
CA THR A 72 -3.60 -0.87 -0.29
C THR A 72 -2.84 -2.00 0.40
N VAL A 73 -1.72 -2.44 -0.14
CA VAL A 73 -0.84 -3.39 0.57
C VAL A 73 -0.28 -2.75 1.82
N ASP A 74 0.32 -1.57 1.71
CA ASP A 74 1.06 -0.90 2.78
C ASP A 74 0.16 -0.31 3.88
N GLY A 75 -1.02 0.13 3.52
CA GLY A 75 -1.94 0.81 4.44
C GLY A 75 -3.14 -0.03 4.90
N LEU A 76 -3.29 -1.27 4.43
CA LEU A 76 -4.39 -2.13 4.84
C LEU A 76 -3.94 -3.58 5.04
N ILE A 77 -3.41 -4.23 3.99
CA ILE A 77 -3.14 -5.67 4.01
C ILE A 77 -2.01 -5.99 4.98
N SER A 78 -0.89 -5.29 4.87
CA SER A 78 0.28 -5.54 5.73
C SER A 78 0.04 -5.23 7.20
N PRO A 79 -0.54 -4.08 7.60
CA PRO A 79 -0.88 -3.85 9.00
C PRO A 79 -1.79 -4.92 9.58
N LEU A 80 -2.83 -5.34 8.83
CA LEU A 80 -3.74 -6.40 9.26
C LEU A 80 -3.06 -7.77 9.34
N PHE A 81 -2.16 -8.08 8.41
CA PHE A 81 -1.35 -9.30 8.45
C PHE A 81 -0.50 -9.37 9.72
N TYR A 82 0.19 -8.29 10.07
CA TYR A 82 1.00 -8.23 11.28
C TYR A 82 0.16 -8.22 12.55
N ALA A 83 -1.00 -7.55 12.54
CA ALA A 83 -1.96 -7.63 13.64
C ALA A 83 -2.45 -9.06 13.85
N PHE A 84 -2.75 -9.79 12.77
CA PHE A 84 -3.21 -11.18 12.83
C PHE A 84 -2.14 -12.11 13.41
N ILE A 85 -0.88 -12.01 12.96
CA ILE A 85 0.23 -12.78 13.54
C ILE A 85 0.38 -12.44 15.03
N GLY A 86 0.37 -11.15 15.36
CA GLY A 86 0.51 -10.68 16.73
C GLY A 86 -0.64 -11.12 17.66
N ALA A 87 -1.84 -11.33 17.10
CA ALA A 87 -2.98 -11.84 17.87
C ALA A 87 -2.76 -13.26 18.39
N GLY A 88 -2.01 -14.09 17.65
CA GLY A 88 -1.61 -15.42 18.07
C GLY A 88 -0.42 -15.46 19.05
N LEU A 89 0.20 -14.32 19.34
CA LEU A 89 1.39 -14.21 20.17
C LEU A 89 1.09 -13.40 21.43
N THR A 90 1.54 -13.88 22.60
CA THR A 90 1.38 -13.20 23.88
C THR A 90 2.68 -13.12 24.66
N VAL A 91 2.92 -11.97 25.29
CA VAL A 91 4.04 -11.78 26.23
C VAL A 91 3.45 -11.22 27.53
N GLY A 92 3.68 -11.91 28.65
CA GLY A 92 3.09 -11.52 29.94
C GLY A 92 1.56 -11.47 29.93
N GLY A 93 0.87 -12.29 29.10
CA GLY A 93 -0.59 -12.27 28.95
C GLY A 93 -1.13 -11.14 28.06
N ILE A 94 -0.25 -10.36 27.43
CA ILE A 94 -0.59 -9.24 26.53
C ILE A 94 -0.40 -9.69 25.09
N SER A 95 -1.43 -9.55 24.25
CA SER A 95 -1.35 -9.84 22.80
C SER A 95 -0.42 -8.85 22.10
N LEU A 96 0.37 -9.36 21.14
CA LEU A 96 1.25 -8.54 20.32
C LEU A 96 0.57 -7.99 19.04
N ALA A 97 -0.77 -8.06 18.90
CA ALA A 97 -1.48 -7.59 17.71
C ALA A 97 -1.19 -6.11 17.39
N ALA A 98 -1.47 -5.22 18.34
CA ALA A 98 -1.20 -3.79 18.15
C ALA A 98 0.30 -3.47 18.05
N PRO A 99 1.20 -4.01 18.91
CA PRO A 99 2.63 -3.82 18.76
C PRO A 99 3.18 -4.20 17.40
N LEU A 100 2.82 -5.36 16.83
CA LEU A 100 3.32 -5.78 15.52
C LEU A 100 2.76 -4.94 14.38
N ALA A 101 1.46 -4.56 14.43
CA ALA A 101 0.89 -3.64 13.45
C ALA A 101 1.60 -2.27 13.46
N MET A 102 1.88 -1.72 14.65
CA MET A 102 2.62 -0.46 14.80
C MET A 102 4.07 -0.58 14.37
N THR A 103 4.74 -1.70 14.67
CA THR A 103 6.12 -1.95 14.22
C THR A 103 6.18 -1.97 12.69
N TYR A 104 5.27 -2.69 12.03
CA TYR A 104 5.17 -2.64 10.58
C TYR A 104 4.93 -1.21 10.08
N LYS A 105 3.99 -0.48 10.68
CA LYS A 105 3.69 0.91 10.27
C LYS A 105 4.90 1.83 10.44
N ALA A 106 5.71 1.65 11.47
CA ALA A 106 6.95 2.40 11.65
C ALA A 106 7.97 2.08 10.53
N ILE A 107 8.16 0.79 10.17
CA ILE A 107 9.02 0.36 9.07
C ILE A 107 8.58 1.03 7.76
N ASN A 108 7.32 0.91 7.41
CA ASN A 108 6.75 1.48 6.19
C ASN A 108 6.85 3.02 6.15
N THR A 109 6.64 3.69 7.29
CA THR A 109 6.80 5.16 7.38
C THR A 109 8.26 5.58 7.24
N LEU A 110 9.20 4.82 7.78
CA LEU A 110 10.63 5.08 7.59
C LEU A 110 11.01 4.95 6.11
N ASP A 111 10.57 3.91 5.41
CA ASP A 111 10.84 3.75 4.00
C ASP A 111 10.24 4.90 3.18
N SER A 112 8.98 5.23 3.37
CA SER A 112 8.32 6.33 2.65
C SER A 112 8.90 7.72 2.96
N THR A 113 9.65 7.88 4.06
CA THR A 113 10.25 9.16 4.47
C THR A 113 11.71 9.28 4.05
N VAL A 114 12.50 8.23 4.21
CA VAL A 114 13.96 8.26 3.99
C VAL A 114 14.45 7.22 2.99
N GLY A 115 13.60 6.31 2.49
CA GLY A 115 13.95 5.24 1.55
C GLY A 115 14.36 5.70 0.14
N TYR A 116 14.40 7.02 -0.08
CA TYR A 116 14.77 7.61 -1.38
C TYR A 116 16.27 7.51 -1.65
N LYS A 117 16.62 7.16 -2.89
CA LYS A 117 18.02 7.08 -3.38
C LYS A 117 18.57 8.47 -3.75
N ASN A 118 18.55 9.40 -2.79
CA ASN A 118 19.27 10.66 -2.92
C ASN A 118 20.56 10.65 -2.08
N GLU A 119 21.53 11.53 -2.40
CA GLU A 119 22.83 11.56 -1.71
C GLU A 119 22.70 11.69 -0.18
N LYS A 120 21.70 12.43 0.29
CA LYS A 120 21.45 12.67 1.71
C LYS A 120 21.04 11.42 2.48
N TYR A 121 20.28 10.51 1.84
CA TYR A 121 19.69 9.34 2.50
C TYR A 121 20.21 8.00 1.99
N LEU A 122 21.28 8.00 1.17
CA LEU A 122 21.75 6.81 0.45
C LEU A 122 22.00 5.60 1.36
N HIS A 123 22.58 5.81 2.54
CA HIS A 123 22.90 4.72 3.48
C HIS A 123 21.74 4.38 4.42
N ILE A 124 21.12 5.38 5.02
CA ILE A 124 19.99 5.19 5.95
C ILE A 124 18.76 4.70 5.18
N GLY A 125 18.46 5.31 4.03
CA GLY A 125 17.35 4.94 3.19
C GLY A 125 17.48 3.54 2.59
N PHE A 126 18.70 3.07 2.31
CA PHE A 126 18.90 1.70 1.86
C PHE A 126 18.47 0.67 2.91
N ALA A 127 18.80 0.90 4.17
CA ALA A 127 18.41 -0.01 5.24
C ALA A 127 16.89 -0.05 5.44
N SER A 128 16.22 1.12 5.47
CA SER A 128 14.76 1.18 5.62
C SER A 128 14.03 0.55 4.44
N ALA A 129 14.46 0.81 3.20
CA ALA A 129 13.88 0.18 2.01
C ALA A 129 14.04 -1.35 2.03
N LYS A 130 15.18 -1.86 2.50
CA LYS A 130 15.39 -3.31 2.60
C LYS A 130 14.55 -3.97 3.68
N ILE A 131 14.38 -3.32 4.82
CA ILE A 131 13.53 -3.83 5.90
C ILE A 131 12.05 -3.81 5.44
N ASP A 132 11.61 -2.76 4.76
CA ASP A 132 10.27 -2.68 4.18
C ASP A 132 10.05 -3.76 3.09
N ASP A 133 11.01 -3.96 2.19
CA ASP A 133 10.96 -5.05 1.20
C ASP A 133 10.75 -6.43 1.85
N ILE A 134 11.43 -6.70 2.97
CA ILE A 134 11.28 -7.95 3.73
C ILE A 134 9.93 -8.02 4.42
N ALA A 135 9.50 -6.93 5.07
CA ALA A 135 8.23 -6.86 5.77
C ALA A 135 7.03 -7.04 4.82
N ASN A 136 7.10 -6.50 3.62
CA ASN A 136 6.04 -6.61 2.61
C ASN A 136 6.13 -7.89 1.75
N TYR A 137 7.15 -8.74 1.95
CA TYR A 137 7.36 -9.91 1.09
C TYR A 137 6.16 -10.87 1.07
N ILE A 138 5.62 -11.25 2.22
CA ILE A 138 4.44 -12.12 2.32
C ILE A 138 3.14 -11.35 2.02
N PRO A 139 2.88 -10.17 2.63
CA PRO A 139 1.66 -9.40 2.37
C PRO A 139 1.40 -9.09 0.89
N SER A 140 2.44 -8.73 0.13
CA SER A 140 2.29 -8.44 -1.30
C SER A 140 1.84 -9.66 -2.13
N ARG A 141 2.18 -10.87 -1.72
CA ARG A 141 1.71 -12.10 -2.37
C ARG A 141 0.30 -12.46 -1.96
N ILE A 142 -0.04 -12.24 -0.70
CA ILE A 142 -1.42 -12.37 -0.21
C ILE A 142 -2.34 -11.37 -0.91
N SER A 143 -1.85 -10.16 -1.22
CA SER A 143 -2.64 -9.14 -1.92
C SER A 143 -3.18 -9.63 -3.27
N VAL A 144 -2.40 -10.38 -4.05
CA VAL A 144 -2.85 -10.95 -5.32
C VAL A 144 -4.09 -11.84 -5.13
N ILE A 145 -4.08 -12.66 -4.08
CA ILE A 145 -5.21 -13.54 -3.76
C ILE A 145 -6.42 -12.70 -3.36
N LEU A 146 -6.22 -11.68 -2.51
CA LEU A 146 -7.30 -10.82 -2.03
C LEU A 146 -7.89 -9.97 -3.18
N PHE A 147 -7.06 -9.40 -4.05
CA PHE A 147 -7.54 -8.70 -5.25
C PHE A 147 -8.29 -9.64 -6.20
N THR A 148 -7.79 -10.86 -6.40
CA THR A 148 -8.48 -11.86 -7.24
C THR A 148 -9.85 -12.21 -6.67
N ILE A 149 -9.95 -12.46 -5.36
CA ILE A 149 -11.22 -12.72 -4.67
C ILE A 149 -12.15 -11.51 -4.76
N GLY A 150 -11.64 -10.29 -4.54
CA GLY A 150 -12.41 -9.05 -4.68
C GLY A 150 -12.99 -8.89 -6.09
N ASN A 151 -12.16 -9.09 -7.12
CA ASN A 151 -12.60 -9.05 -8.52
C ASN A 151 -13.64 -10.12 -8.85
N PHE A 152 -13.55 -11.31 -8.26
CA PHE A 152 -14.58 -12.35 -8.41
C PHE A 152 -15.94 -11.88 -7.86
N PHE A 153 -15.98 -11.33 -6.65
CA PHE A 153 -17.24 -10.84 -6.06
C PHE A 153 -17.80 -9.61 -6.79
N LEU A 154 -16.92 -8.74 -7.32
CA LEU A 154 -17.32 -7.58 -8.12
C LEU A 154 -17.69 -7.93 -9.57
N ARG A 155 -17.63 -9.21 -9.96
CA ARG A 155 -17.89 -9.71 -11.32
C ARG A 155 -16.95 -9.11 -12.38
N ASN A 156 -15.77 -8.73 -11.98
CA ASN A 156 -14.68 -8.31 -12.88
C ASN A 156 -13.90 -9.54 -13.38
N ASP A 157 -12.90 -9.30 -14.23
CA ASP A 157 -12.03 -10.35 -14.78
C ASP A 157 -10.97 -10.83 -13.78
N TYR A 158 -11.42 -11.62 -12.78
CA TYR A 158 -10.56 -12.17 -11.74
C TYR A 158 -9.47 -13.13 -12.27
N LYS A 159 -9.71 -13.79 -13.42
CA LYS A 159 -8.74 -14.71 -14.04
C LYS A 159 -7.54 -13.94 -14.61
N ASN A 160 -7.81 -12.86 -15.33
CA ASN A 160 -6.75 -11.99 -15.82
C ASN A 160 -6.06 -11.23 -14.70
N CYS A 161 -6.77 -10.76 -13.66
CA CYS A 161 -6.18 -10.20 -12.45
C CYS A 161 -5.06 -11.09 -11.91
N PHE A 162 -5.34 -12.36 -11.63
CA PHE A 162 -4.34 -13.31 -11.12
C PHE A 162 -3.21 -13.57 -12.13
N LYS A 163 -3.57 -13.83 -13.40
CA LYS A 163 -2.61 -14.15 -14.47
C LYS A 163 -1.63 -13.01 -14.71
N ILE A 164 -2.11 -11.75 -14.77
CA ILE A 164 -1.28 -10.58 -15.03
C ILE A 164 -0.37 -10.31 -13.83
N ALA A 165 -0.90 -10.37 -12.61
CA ALA A 165 -0.10 -10.20 -11.40
C ALA A 165 1.09 -11.17 -11.34
N ILE A 166 0.87 -12.45 -11.69
CA ILE A 166 1.94 -13.45 -11.69
C ILE A 166 2.90 -13.27 -12.88
N ARG A 167 2.37 -12.90 -14.07
CA ARG A 167 3.18 -12.65 -15.26
C ARG A 167 4.17 -11.49 -15.03
N ASP A 168 3.66 -10.38 -14.50
CA ASP A 168 4.37 -9.09 -14.44
C ASP A 168 5.10 -8.85 -13.11
N ARG A 169 5.05 -9.80 -12.19
CA ARG A 169 5.64 -9.71 -10.83
C ARG A 169 7.11 -9.29 -10.76
N LYS A 170 7.85 -9.32 -11.86
CA LYS A 170 9.26 -8.94 -11.94
C LYS A 170 9.50 -7.61 -12.66
N ASN A 171 8.44 -6.92 -13.08
CA ASN A 171 8.55 -5.71 -13.90
C ASN A 171 8.79 -4.44 -13.08
N HIS A 172 8.91 -4.53 -11.77
CA HIS A 172 9.19 -3.40 -10.88
C HIS A 172 10.55 -3.56 -10.17
N LYS A 173 11.13 -2.42 -9.74
CA LYS A 173 12.41 -2.41 -8.99
C LYS A 173 12.27 -2.99 -7.58
N SER A 174 11.13 -2.73 -6.91
CA SER A 174 10.78 -3.40 -5.65
C SER A 174 10.32 -4.84 -5.93
N PRO A 175 10.67 -5.81 -5.09
CA PRO A 175 10.23 -7.20 -5.23
C PRO A 175 8.74 -7.39 -4.89
N ASN A 176 8.04 -6.35 -4.46
CA ASN A 176 6.70 -6.38 -3.90
C ASN A 176 5.66 -5.62 -4.74
N CYS A 177 5.96 -4.41 -5.23
CA CYS A 177 5.00 -3.51 -5.87
C CYS A 177 4.31 -4.12 -7.11
N ALA A 178 5.07 -4.82 -7.95
CA ALA A 178 4.52 -5.42 -9.18
C ALA A 178 3.42 -6.46 -8.94
N PHE A 179 3.30 -7.03 -7.74
CA PHE A 179 2.22 -7.96 -7.41
C PHE A 179 0.86 -7.26 -7.32
N SER A 180 0.80 -6.15 -6.59
CA SER A 180 -0.44 -5.38 -6.43
C SER A 180 -0.77 -4.58 -7.69
N GLU A 181 0.22 -3.95 -8.31
CA GLU A 181 0.05 -3.19 -9.56
C GLU A 181 -0.45 -4.09 -10.70
N GLY A 182 0.16 -5.26 -10.90
CA GLY A 182 -0.26 -6.22 -11.91
C GLY A 182 -1.65 -6.83 -11.65
N ALA A 183 -2.12 -6.84 -10.41
CA ALA A 183 -3.45 -7.33 -10.09
C ALA A 183 -4.58 -6.35 -10.47
N VAL A 184 -4.26 -5.06 -10.70
CA VAL A 184 -5.23 -4.01 -11.04
C VAL A 184 -5.02 -3.45 -12.47
N ALA A 185 -4.01 -3.94 -13.19
CA ALA A 185 -3.63 -3.52 -14.54
C ALA A 185 -4.62 -3.92 -15.65
#